data_d138e2eaeed50e9516ac594e3f7cb916
#
_entry.id   d138e2eaeed50e9516ac594e3f7cb916
#
_cell.length_a   1.000
_cell.length_b   1.000
_cell.length_c   1.000
_cell.angle_alpha   90.00
_cell.angle_beta   90.00
_cell.angle_gamma   90.00
#
_symmetry.space_group_name_H-M   'P 1'
#
loop_
_entity.id
_entity.type
_entity.pdbx_description
1 polymer ?
#
loop_
_entity_poly.entity_id
_entity_poly.type
_entity_poly.pdbx_seq_one_letter_code
_entity_poly.pdbx_strand_id
1 'polypeptide(L)'
;MEIKRREFIKTAAVVGSGIMLSSYLPGCKSAAISKDVRNNFGLQLYTLRDVLPNDPKGVLTQVASFGYKEVESFEGSKGMFWGMSNKEFKKLMDDLGMKIVSSHCDINKDFDRKAAEAAEIGMNYLICPYLGPQKKADDFKKFAETFNQRGETCKKNGIRFAYHNHDYGFVPVDGQLPQDILMQNTDKSLVDFEMDIYWVVTAGQDPIEWIDKYPGRFKLCHIKDRKKGAAANDRDASVDLGTGSIDFKKILNEGGKKGMNFYIVEQEAYVNTTPLAAAKADADYLKNFHI
;
A
#
# COMPACT_ATOMS: atom_id res chain seq x y z
N MET A 1 49.41 -47.06 31.57
CA MET A 1 48.98 -47.22 32.98
C MET A 1 47.50 -46.84 32.97
N GLU A 2 46.68 -47.74 32.68
CA GLU A 2 45.69 -48.53 33.42
C GLU A 2 45.21 -47.83 34.72
N ILE A 3 43.88 -47.71 34.88
CA ILE A 3 43.00 -48.38 35.85
C ILE A 3 41.62 -47.64 35.82
N LYS A 4 40.63 -48.29 35.30
CA LYS A 4 39.44 -49.00 35.86
C LYS A 4 38.39 -48.10 36.55
N ARG A 5 37.17 -48.06 35.98
CA ARG A 5 35.90 -48.78 36.28
C ARG A 5 35.48 -48.84 37.77
N ARG A 6 34.26 -48.37 38.09
CA ARG A 6 33.07 -49.12 38.58
C ARG A 6 32.05 -48.16 39.16
N GLU A 7 30.86 -48.17 38.61
CA GLU A 7 29.56 -48.63 39.11
C GLU A 7 29.16 -48.18 40.51
N PHE A 8 28.00 -47.53 40.58
CA PHE A 8 27.00 -47.86 41.58
C PHE A 8 25.56 -47.59 41.06
N ILE A 9 24.85 -48.72 40.84
CA ILE A 9 23.40 -48.76 40.66
C ILE A 9 22.79 -48.76 42.08
N LYS A 10 21.76 -47.97 42.32
CA LYS A 10 20.69 -48.33 43.26
C LYS A 10 19.35 -47.76 42.83
N THR A 11 18.47 -48.69 42.60
CA THR A 11 17.05 -48.68 42.31
C THR A 11 16.25 -48.02 43.43
N ALA A 12 15.27 -47.19 43.08
CA ALA A 12 14.05 -47.05 43.83
C ALA A 12 12.88 -46.80 42.87
N ALA A 13 12.04 -47.80 42.75
CA ALA A 13 10.74 -47.70 42.06
C ALA A 13 9.75 -46.99 42.97
N VAL A 14 9.06 -46.00 42.47
CA VAL A 14 7.78 -45.53 42.98
C VAL A 14 6.79 -45.40 41.82
N VAL A 15 5.74 -46.16 41.92
CA VAL A 15 4.54 -46.16 41.08
C VAL A 15 3.78 -44.85 41.35
N GLY A 16 3.43 -44.11 40.30
CA GLY A 16 2.61 -42.90 40.42
C GLY A 16 2.02 -42.52 39.08
N SER A 17 0.80 -42.86 38.89
CA SER A 17 -0.26 -42.47 37.97
C SER A 17 0.07 -41.46 36.89
N GLY A 18 -0.10 -41.87 35.64
CA GLY A 18 -0.02 -41.01 34.45
C GLY A 18 -1.08 -39.92 34.45
N ILE A 19 -0.61 -38.70 34.33
CA ILE A 19 -1.40 -37.62 33.76
C ILE A 19 -0.61 -37.17 32.50
N MET A 20 -1.14 -37.56 31.32
CA MET A 20 -0.70 -36.96 30.07
C MET A 20 -1.17 -35.50 30.05
N LEU A 21 -0.29 -34.57 30.42
CA LEU A 21 -0.47 -33.18 30.04
C LEU A 21 -0.11 -33.06 28.56
N SER A 22 -1.12 -33.17 27.70
CA SER A 22 -1.02 -32.65 26.35
C SER A 22 -0.85 -31.11 26.43
N SER A 23 0.38 -30.66 26.25
CA SER A 23 0.67 -29.23 26.06
C SER A 23 0.01 -28.77 24.78
N TYR A 24 -1.24 -28.30 24.90
CA TYR A 24 -1.83 -27.38 23.93
C TYR A 24 -1.00 -26.10 23.97
N LEU A 25 -0.03 -25.98 23.07
CA LEU A 25 0.49 -24.68 22.70
C LEU A 25 -0.65 -23.96 21.96
N PRO A 26 -1.22 -22.90 22.51
CA PRO A 26 -2.10 -22.06 21.73
C PRO A 26 -1.21 -21.47 20.64
N GLY A 27 -1.46 -21.88 19.38
CA GLY A 27 -0.89 -21.19 18.23
C GLY A 27 -1.27 -19.72 18.37
N CYS A 28 -0.31 -18.87 18.68
CA CYS A 28 -0.45 -17.44 18.53
C CYS A 28 -0.75 -17.18 17.04
N LYS A 29 -2.04 -17.16 16.68
CA LYS A 29 -2.49 -16.37 15.55
C LYS A 29 -2.13 -14.94 15.96
N SER A 30 -1.05 -14.40 15.42
CA SER A 30 -0.85 -12.96 15.43
C SER A 30 -2.05 -12.39 14.69
N ALA A 31 -3.03 -11.92 15.44
CA ALA A 31 -4.02 -11.02 14.89
C ALA A 31 -3.20 -9.86 14.31
N ALA A 32 -3.18 -9.72 13.01
CA ALA A 32 -2.63 -8.55 12.38
C ALA A 32 -3.41 -7.38 12.98
N ILE A 33 -2.74 -6.58 13.81
CA ILE A 33 -3.30 -5.34 14.34
C ILE A 33 -3.46 -4.47 13.11
N SER A 34 -4.69 -4.31 12.62
CA SER A 34 -4.96 -3.32 11.58
C SER A 34 -4.50 -1.97 12.13
N LYS A 35 -3.61 -1.29 11.41
CA LYS A 35 -3.18 0.07 11.77
C LYS A 35 -4.45 0.91 11.92
N ASP A 36 -4.59 1.60 13.03
CA ASP A 36 -5.67 2.56 13.21
C ASP A 36 -5.47 3.70 12.20
N VAL A 37 -6.32 3.76 11.20
CA VAL A 37 -6.24 4.75 10.12
C VAL A 37 -6.20 6.18 10.65
N ARG A 38 -6.85 6.48 11.78
CA ARG A 38 -6.88 7.83 12.40
C ARG A 38 -5.50 8.34 12.80
N ASN A 39 -4.62 7.44 13.20
CA ASN A 39 -3.32 7.75 13.75
C ASN A 39 -2.18 7.52 12.74
N ASN A 40 -2.48 6.92 11.59
CA ASN A 40 -1.44 6.47 10.68
C ASN A 40 -1.95 6.41 9.24
N PHE A 41 -2.20 7.59 8.67
CA PHE A 41 -2.57 7.77 7.27
C PHE A 41 -1.51 8.59 6.53
N GLY A 42 -1.41 8.34 5.25
CA GLY A 42 -0.47 8.98 4.34
C GLY A 42 -1.15 9.90 3.33
N LEU A 43 -0.32 10.64 2.60
CA LEU A 43 -0.72 11.44 1.45
C LEU A 43 0.08 11.01 0.23
N GLN A 44 -0.63 10.71 -0.88
CA GLN A 44 -0.01 10.63 -2.20
C GLN A 44 0.30 12.05 -2.69
N LEU A 45 1.59 12.31 -2.93
CA LEU A 45 2.06 13.65 -3.29
C LEU A 45 1.57 14.14 -4.65
N TYR A 46 1.02 13.25 -5.49
CA TYR A 46 0.36 13.65 -6.73
C TYR A 46 -0.83 14.60 -6.49
N THR A 47 -1.45 14.52 -5.34
CA THR A 47 -2.42 15.51 -4.83
C THR A 47 -1.86 16.93 -4.89
N LEU A 48 -0.56 17.10 -4.71
CA LEU A 48 0.11 18.40 -4.63
C LEU A 48 1.00 18.70 -5.85
N ARG A 49 0.81 17.95 -6.97
CA ARG A 49 1.64 18.01 -8.18
C ARG A 49 1.87 19.40 -8.75
N ASP A 50 0.92 20.31 -8.54
CA ASP A 50 0.98 21.68 -9.09
C ASP A 50 1.82 22.63 -8.21
N VAL A 51 1.95 22.34 -6.92
CA VAL A 51 2.63 23.21 -5.95
C VAL A 51 3.96 22.64 -5.47
N LEU A 52 4.07 21.32 -5.38
CA LEU A 52 5.23 20.62 -4.85
C LEU A 52 6.54 20.90 -5.62
N PRO A 53 6.56 21.02 -6.97
CA PRO A 53 7.80 21.31 -7.71
C PRO A 53 8.44 22.66 -7.37
N ASN A 54 7.65 23.63 -6.89
CA ASN A 54 8.13 24.98 -6.61
C ASN A 54 8.81 25.09 -5.24
N ASP A 55 8.24 24.45 -4.21
CA ASP A 55 8.76 24.44 -2.84
C ASP A 55 8.49 23.09 -2.14
N PRO A 56 9.26 22.03 -2.45
CA PRO A 56 9.02 20.72 -1.84
C PRO A 56 9.09 20.74 -0.31
N LYS A 57 10.04 21.50 0.26
CA LYS A 57 10.23 21.54 1.72
C LYS A 57 9.08 22.25 2.43
N GLY A 58 8.68 23.42 1.94
CA GLY A 58 7.58 24.18 2.53
C GLY A 58 6.24 23.45 2.40
N VAL A 59 5.99 22.81 1.24
CA VAL A 59 4.78 22.00 1.02
C VAL A 59 4.75 20.80 1.97
N LEU A 60 5.84 20.04 2.11
CA LEU A 60 5.91 18.89 3.01
C LEU A 60 5.80 19.30 4.49
N THR A 61 6.31 20.48 4.87
CA THR A 61 6.11 21.05 6.21
C THR A 61 4.63 21.29 6.50
N GLN A 62 3.88 21.80 5.53
CA GLN A 62 2.42 21.98 5.67
C GLN A 62 1.71 20.63 5.78
N VAL A 63 2.05 19.66 4.95
CA VAL A 63 1.52 18.27 5.00
C VAL A 63 1.70 17.67 6.40
N ALA A 64 2.90 17.78 6.98
CA ALA A 64 3.16 17.34 8.36
C ALA A 64 2.26 18.05 9.38
N SER A 65 2.07 19.38 9.23
CA SER A 65 1.21 20.18 10.12
C SER A 65 -0.27 19.79 10.06
N PHE A 66 -0.72 19.22 8.93
CA PHE A 66 -2.08 18.69 8.78
C PHE A 66 -2.29 17.37 9.53
N GLY A 67 -1.20 16.70 9.94
CA GLY A 67 -1.23 15.48 10.74
C GLY A 67 -0.95 14.20 9.98
N TYR A 68 -0.61 14.26 8.71
CA TYR A 68 -0.13 13.10 7.95
C TYR A 68 1.11 12.51 8.61
N LYS A 69 1.19 11.18 8.65
CA LYS A 69 2.32 10.43 9.22
C LYS A 69 3.10 9.66 8.18
N GLU A 70 2.50 9.39 7.05
CA GLU A 70 3.10 8.68 5.93
C GLU A 70 3.01 9.53 4.66
N VAL A 71 3.94 9.32 3.74
CA VAL A 71 3.97 9.93 2.43
C VAL A 71 4.17 8.83 1.40
N GLU A 72 3.35 8.85 0.38
CA GLU A 72 3.62 8.19 -0.88
C GLU A 72 4.06 9.24 -1.89
N SER A 73 5.27 9.10 -2.41
CA SER A 73 5.79 10.02 -3.43
C SER A 73 5.42 9.55 -4.84
N PHE A 74 5.78 10.34 -5.82
CA PHE A 74 5.77 9.94 -7.23
C PHE A 74 6.97 10.50 -7.97
N GLU A 75 7.36 9.82 -9.04
CA GLU A 75 8.45 10.26 -9.90
C GLU A 75 7.99 11.40 -10.81
N GLY A 76 8.11 12.62 -10.29
CA GLY A 76 7.83 13.85 -11.03
C GLY A 76 9.03 14.36 -11.82
N SER A 77 8.97 15.62 -12.27
CA SER A 77 10.04 16.28 -13.04
C SER A 77 11.38 16.36 -12.31
N LYS A 78 11.38 16.24 -10.98
CA LYS A 78 12.56 16.27 -10.11
C LYS A 78 12.85 14.90 -9.46
N GLY A 79 12.35 13.80 -10.04
CA GLY A 79 12.49 12.45 -9.53
C GLY A 79 11.61 12.16 -8.31
N MET A 80 11.78 10.97 -7.71
CA MET A 80 10.98 10.51 -6.55
C MET A 80 11.22 11.33 -5.28
N PHE A 81 12.38 11.98 -5.17
CA PHE A 81 12.83 12.72 -3.97
C PHE A 81 12.86 14.24 -4.19
N TRP A 82 12.21 14.72 -5.24
CA TRP A 82 11.95 16.14 -5.49
C TRP A 82 13.21 17.01 -5.55
N GLY A 83 14.26 16.50 -6.21
CA GLY A 83 15.54 17.20 -6.41
C GLY A 83 16.51 17.09 -5.22
N MET A 84 16.13 16.36 -4.17
CA MET A 84 17.00 15.95 -3.08
C MET A 84 17.60 14.57 -3.36
N SER A 85 18.70 14.23 -2.71
CA SER A 85 19.10 12.82 -2.60
C SER A 85 18.09 12.06 -1.72
N ASN A 86 18.06 10.73 -1.84
CA ASN A 86 17.20 9.89 -1.00
C ASN A 86 17.46 10.14 0.51
N LYS A 87 18.71 10.29 0.93
CA LYS A 87 19.09 10.56 2.33
C LYS A 87 18.64 11.94 2.82
N GLU A 88 18.76 12.96 1.99
CA GLU A 88 18.27 14.31 2.32
C GLU A 88 16.73 14.31 2.45
N PHE A 89 16.04 13.60 1.55
CA PHE A 89 14.60 13.46 1.63
C PHE A 89 14.19 12.69 2.90
N LYS A 90 14.87 11.58 3.20
CA LYS A 90 14.66 10.82 4.44
C LYS A 90 14.83 11.70 5.67
N LYS A 91 15.93 12.47 5.72
CA LYS A 91 16.16 13.38 6.83
C LYS A 91 15.05 14.41 6.98
N LEU A 92 14.57 14.99 5.88
CA LEU A 92 13.44 15.91 5.91
C LEU A 92 12.17 15.23 6.48
N MET A 93 11.87 13.99 6.05
CA MET A 93 10.74 13.25 6.58
C MET A 93 10.86 12.99 8.09
N ASP A 94 12.05 12.61 8.56
CA ASP A 94 12.31 12.36 9.98
C ASP A 94 12.18 13.67 10.81
N ASP A 95 12.75 14.78 10.33
CA ASP A 95 12.64 16.08 10.98
C ASP A 95 11.18 16.56 11.10
N LEU A 96 10.31 16.16 10.15
CA LEU A 96 8.87 16.46 10.13
C LEU A 96 8.02 15.43 10.87
N GLY A 97 8.60 14.36 11.41
CA GLY A 97 7.87 13.28 12.07
C GLY A 97 7.00 12.44 11.13
N MET A 98 7.36 12.37 9.86
CA MET A 98 6.72 11.58 8.81
C MET A 98 7.64 10.47 8.30
N LYS A 99 7.07 9.53 7.52
CA LYS A 99 7.81 8.48 6.82
C LYS A 99 7.42 8.46 5.35
N ILE A 100 8.40 8.30 4.45
CA ILE A 100 8.11 7.89 3.08
C ILE A 100 7.94 6.38 3.07
N VAL A 101 6.75 5.90 2.68
CA VAL A 101 6.44 4.47 2.70
C VAL A 101 6.48 3.85 1.31
N SER A 102 6.18 4.63 0.29
CA SER A 102 6.09 4.18 -1.10
C SER A 102 6.36 5.30 -2.10
N SER A 103 6.56 4.93 -3.34
CA SER A 103 6.59 5.87 -4.47
C SER A 103 6.05 5.24 -5.73
N HIS A 104 5.21 5.96 -6.44
CA HIS A 104 4.90 5.73 -7.84
C HIS A 104 6.12 6.04 -8.69
N CYS A 105 6.51 5.15 -9.61
CA CYS A 105 7.67 5.37 -10.46
C CYS A 105 7.56 4.72 -11.84
N ASP A 106 8.35 5.21 -12.79
CA ASP A 106 8.57 4.51 -14.07
C ASP A 106 9.35 3.22 -13.80
N ILE A 107 8.70 2.10 -14.04
CA ILE A 107 9.26 0.76 -13.80
C ILE A 107 10.18 0.28 -14.92
N ASN A 108 10.27 1.00 -16.03
CA ASN A 108 11.06 0.64 -17.19
C ASN A 108 12.43 1.32 -17.21
N LYS A 109 12.62 2.37 -16.41
CA LYS A 109 13.85 3.17 -16.39
C LYS A 109 14.53 3.10 -15.04
N ASP A 110 15.81 2.73 -15.02
CA ASP A 110 16.70 2.74 -13.85
C ASP A 110 16.12 2.05 -12.59
N PHE A 111 15.29 1.01 -12.77
CA PHE A 111 14.52 0.43 -11.68
C PHE A 111 15.38 -0.17 -10.55
N ASP A 112 16.51 -0.82 -10.90
CA ASP A 112 17.41 -1.40 -9.91
C ASP A 112 18.01 -0.32 -8.98
N ARG A 113 18.39 0.84 -9.55
CA ARG A 113 18.86 1.99 -8.78
C ARG A 113 17.76 2.54 -7.87
N LYS A 114 16.53 2.72 -8.40
CA LYS A 114 15.38 3.18 -7.62
C LYS A 114 15.07 2.24 -6.45
N ALA A 115 15.13 0.93 -6.68
CA ALA A 115 14.91 -0.07 -5.63
C ALA A 115 15.97 0.00 -4.52
N ALA A 116 17.24 0.17 -4.89
CA ALA A 116 18.33 0.32 -3.92
C ALA A 116 18.20 1.63 -3.12
N GLU A 117 17.92 2.76 -3.79
CA GLU A 117 17.71 4.07 -3.13
C GLU A 117 16.50 4.06 -2.19
N ALA A 118 15.39 3.40 -2.58
CA ALA A 118 14.20 3.24 -1.77
C ALA A 118 14.48 2.39 -0.52
N ALA A 119 15.16 1.27 -0.70
CA ALA A 119 15.55 0.37 0.40
C ALA A 119 16.49 1.05 1.40
N GLU A 120 17.47 1.83 0.92
CA GLU A 120 18.45 2.53 1.77
C GLU A 120 17.79 3.47 2.78
N ILE A 121 16.62 4.04 2.43
CA ILE A 121 15.88 4.97 3.29
C ILE A 121 14.68 4.34 4.00
N GLY A 122 14.53 3.02 3.87
CA GLY A 122 13.49 2.27 4.58
C GLY A 122 12.09 2.38 4.01
N MET A 123 11.94 2.67 2.71
CA MET A 123 10.64 2.56 2.02
C MET A 123 10.16 1.11 2.01
N ASN A 124 8.87 0.93 1.94
CA ASN A 124 8.23 -0.39 1.88
C ASN A 124 7.96 -0.84 0.44
N TYR A 125 7.59 0.10 -0.45
CA TYR A 125 7.12 -0.22 -1.80
C TYR A 125 7.68 0.71 -2.88
N LEU A 126 7.91 0.12 -4.07
CA LEU A 126 7.86 0.83 -5.35
C LEU A 126 6.63 0.37 -6.12
N ILE A 127 5.91 1.29 -6.74
CA ILE A 127 4.59 1.06 -7.32
C ILE A 127 4.57 1.48 -8.78
N CYS A 128 4.05 0.59 -9.64
CA CYS A 128 3.68 0.96 -11.01
C CYS A 128 2.36 1.73 -10.98
N PRO A 129 2.34 3.04 -11.32
CA PRO A 129 1.11 3.85 -11.17
C PRO A 129 0.12 3.66 -12.32
N TYR A 130 0.60 3.27 -13.49
CA TYR A 130 -0.24 3.33 -14.69
C TYR A 130 0.30 2.46 -15.81
N LEU A 131 -0.58 1.69 -16.45
CA LEU A 131 -0.27 0.92 -17.67
C LEU A 131 -0.96 1.47 -18.90
N GLY A 132 -2.06 2.17 -18.69
CA GLY A 132 -3.00 2.56 -19.74
C GLY A 132 -3.87 1.40 -20.25
N PRO A 133 -4.95 1.72 -20.97
CA PRO A 133 -5.79 0.71 -21.59
C PRO A 133 -5.02 0.00 -22.72
N GLN A 134 -5.11 -1.33 -22.74
CA GLN A 134 -4.52 -2.18 -23.77
C GLN A 134 -5.61 -2.80 -24.65
N LYS A 135 -5.23 -3.24 -25.85
CA LYS A 135 -6.18 -3.81 -26.82
C LYS A 135 -6.33 -5.33 -26.71
N LYS A 136 -5.40 -6.02 -26.04
CA LYS A 136 -5.35 -7.49 -25.94
C LYS A 136 -5.11 -7.93 -24.51
N ALA A 137 -5.78 -8.99 -24.12
CA ALA A 137 -5.56 -9.64 -22.81
C ALA A 137 -4.10 -10.08 -22.60
N ASP A 138 -3.43 -10.55 -23.66
CA ASP A 138 -2.04 -10.99 -23.60
C ASP A 138 -1.04 -9.85 -23.27
N ASP A 139 -1.39 -8.59 -23.53
CA ASP A 139 -0.52 -7.48 -23.15
C ASP A 139 -0.50 -7.31 -21.62
N PHE A 140 -1.62 -7.56 -20.94
CA PHE A 140 -1.66 -7.58 -19.46
C PHE A 140 -0.89 -8.76 -18.87
N LYS A 141 -0.84 -9.92 -19.54
CA LYS A 141 0.02 -11.04 -19.11
C LYS A 141 1.51 -10.68 -19.17
N LYS A 142 1.94 -9.97 -20.22
CA LYS A 142 3.33 -9.48 -20.34
C LYS A 142 3.64 -8.47 -19.22
N PHE A 143 2.70 -7.60 -18.86
CA PHE A 143 2.87 -6.73 -17.70
C PHE A 143 2.98 -7.51 -16.39
N ALA A 144 2.20 -8.56 -16.19
CA ALA A 144 2.31 -9.43 -15.02
C ALA A 144 3.70 -10.10 -14.94
N GLU A 145 4.27 -10.54 -16.05
CA GLU A 145 5.66 -11.04 -16.11
C GLU A 145 6.67 -9.95 -15.72
N THR A 146 6.51 -8.74 -16.25
CA THR A 146 7.32 -7.58 -15.86
C THR A 146 7.19 -7.28 -14.37
N PHE A 147 5.98 -7.31 -13.82
CA PHE A 147 5.75 -7.08 -12.39
C PHE A 147 6.44 -8.13 -11.51
N ASN A 148 6.41 -9.40 -11.92
CA ASN A 148 7.15 -10.45 -11.21
C ASN A 148 8.67 -10.16 -11.21
N GLN A 149 9.24 -9.73 -12.34
CA GLN A 149 10.66 -9.34 -12.43
C GLN A 149 10.98 -8.14 -11.53
N ARG A 150 10.11 -7.10 -11.53
CA ARG A 150 10.28 -5.93 -10.64
C ARG A 150 10.12 -6.31 -9.17
N GLY A 151 9.19 -7.24 -8.88
CA GLY A 151 9.03 -7.83 -7.56
C GLY A 151 10.26 -8.56 -7.06
N GLU A 152 10.95 -9.30 -7.93
CA GLU A 152 12.24 -9.93 -7.59
C GLU A 152 13.32 -8.89 -7.27
N THR A 153 13.43 -7.81 -8.07
CA THR A 153 14.36 -6.72 -7.81
C THR A 153 14.06 -6.06 -6.46
N CYS A 154 12.80 -5.74 -6.18
CA CYS A 154 12.39 -5.20 -4.90
C CYS A 154 12.73 -6.13 -3.73
N LYS A 155 12.39 -7.42 -3.84
CA LYS A 155 12.68 -8.43 -2.81
C LYS A 155 14.16 -8.58 -2.51
N LYS A 156 15.03 -8.54 -3.53
CA LYS A 156 16.50 -8.56 -3.35
C LYS A 156 17.00 -7.37 -2.54
N ASN A 157 16.32 -6.24 -2.61
CA ASN A 157 16.61 -5.03 -1.86
C ASN A 157 15.86 -4.93 -0.51
N GLY A 158 15.05 -5.93 -0.14
CA GLY A 158 14.30 -5.94 1.12
C GLY A 158 13.04 -5.10 1.14
N ILE A 159 12.55 -4.65 -0.02
CA ILE A 159 11.28 -3.93 -0.21
C ILE A 159 10.33 -4.76 -1.08
N ARG A 160 9.14 -4.25 -1.36
CA ARG A 160 8.13 -4.93 -2.18
C ARG A 160 7.75 -4.09 -3.39
N PHE A 161 7.18 -4.76 -4.38
CA PHE A 161 6.60 -4.15 -5.56
C PHE A 161 5.08 -4.18 -5.48
N ALA A 162 4.41 -3.12 -5.97
CA ALA A 162 2.96 -3.12 -6.12
C ALA A 162 2.51 -2.50 -7.46
N TYR A 163 1.26 -2.73 -7.81
CA TYR A 163 0.57 -2.11 -8.92
C TYR A 163 -0.66 -1.35 -8.42
N HIS A 164 -0.85 -0.14 -8.91
CA HIS A 164 -1.98 0.74 -8.65
C HIS A 164 -3.00 0.67 -9.79
N ASN A 165 -4.25 0.39 -9.47
CA ASN A 165 -5.31 0.24 -10.46
C ASN A 165 -5.95 1.57 -10.87
N HIS A 166 -6.44 1.56 -12.11
CA HIS A 166 -7.37 2.56 -12.64
C HIS A 166 -8.63 1.88 -13.19
N ASP A 167 -9.62 2.69 -13.59
CA ASP A 167 -10.90 2.24 -14.15
C ASP A 167 -10.76 1.27 -15.32
N TYR A 168 -9.79 1.48 -16.23
CA TYR A 168 -9.57 0.58 -17.37
C TYR A 168 -9.22 -0.85 -16.96
N GLY A 169 -8.70 -1.07 -15.77
CA GLY A 169 -8.44 -2.41 -15.21
C GLY A 169 -9.71 -3.26 -15.06
N PHE A 170 -10.87 -2.63 -15.07
CA PHE A 170 -12.17 -3.24 -14.88
C PHE A 170 -13.05 -3.20 -16.13
N VAL A 171 -12.52 -2.79 -17.27
CA VAL A 171 -13.18 -2.85 -18.57
C VAL A 171 -12.72 -4.12 -19.31
N PRO A 172 -13.61 -5.04 -19.70
CA PRO A 172 -13.21 -6.30 -20.31
C PRO A 172 -12.41 -6.11 -21.62
N VAL A 173 -11.32 -6.86 -21.76
CA VAL A 173 -10.52 -6.98 -22.96
C VAL A 173 -10.44 -8.47 -23.32
N ASP A 174 -10.81 -8.84 -24.54
CA ASP A 174 -10.94 -10.23 -24.97
C ASP A 174 -11.79 -11.09 -24.00
N GLY A 175 -12.85 -10.49 -23.44
CA GLY A 175 -13.77 -11.15 -22.49
C GLY A 175 -13.20 -11.34 -21.07
N GLN A 176 -12.05 -10.79 -20.75
CA GLN A 176 -11.40 -10.89 -19.43
C GLN A 176 -11.18 -9.51 -18.81
N LEU A 177 -11.29 -9.40 -17.50
CA LEU A 177 -10.95 -8.16 -16.79
C LEU A 177 -9.42 -8.05 -16.64
N PRO A 178 -8.80 -6.95 -17.07
CA PRO A 178 -7.35 -6.73 -16.93
C PRO A 178 -6.85 -6.89 -15.49
N GLN A 179 -7.63 -6.42 -14.50
CA GLN A 179 -7.27 -6.57 -13.10
C GLN A 179 -7.21 -8.05 -12.68
N ASP A 180 -8.13 -8.90 -13.16
CA ASP A 180 -8.09 -10.35 -12.92
C ASP A 180 -6.85 -10.97 -13.57
N ILE A 181 -6.52 -10.59 -14.80
CA ILE A 181 -5.33 -11.10 -15.50
C ILE A 181 -4.07 -10.81 -14.68
N LEU A 182 -3.90 -9.56 -14.22
CA LEU A 182 -2.75 -9.15 -13.41
C LEU A 182 -2.70 -9.93 -12.08
N MET A 183 -3.84 -10.04 -11.37
CA MET A 183 -3.93 -10.76 -10.10
C MET A 183 -3.58 -12.25 -10.21
N GLN A 184 -4.02 -12.89 -11.29
CA GLN A 184 -3.86 -14.33 -11.51
C GLN A 184 -2.47 -14.71 -12.04
N ASN A 185 -1.79 -13.80 -12.77
CA ASN A 185 -0.50 -14.06 -13.40
C ASN A 185 0.69 -13.46 -12.64
N THR A 186 0.47 -12.86 -11.46
CA THR A 186 1.54 -12.34 -10.60
C THR A 186 1.74 -13.21 -9.36
N ASP A 187 3.01 -13.46 -9.00
CA ASP A 187 3.39 -14.19 -7.79
C ASP A 187 3.08 -13.33 -6.55
N LYS A 188 2.22 -13.83 -5.67
CA LYS A 188 1.84 -13.18 -4.41
C LYS A 188 3.00 -12.97 -3.43
N SER A 189 4.11 -13.69 -3.61
CA SER A 189 5.32 -13.48 -2.80
C SER A 189 6.17 -12.31 -3.29
N LEU A 190 5.90 -11.79 -4.50
CA LEU A 190 6.66 -10.76 -5.18
C LEU A 190 5.86 -9.47 -5.38
N VAL A 191 4.57 -9.58 -5.72
CA VAL A 191 3.73 -8.48 -6.16
C VAL A 191 2.53 -8.32 -5.25
N ASP A 192 2.35 -7.14 -4.71
CA ASP A 192 1.14 -6.69 -4.04
C ASP A 192 0.34 -5.73 -4.93
N PHE A 193 -0.79 -5.28 -4.44
CA PHE A 193 -1.64 -4.32 -5.14
C PHE A 193 -2.01 -3.17 -4.22
N GLU A 194 -2.03 -1.99 -4.80
CA GLU A 194 -2.60 -0.79 -4.21
C GLU A 194 -3.97 -0.58 -4.82
N MET A 195 -5.02 -0.67 -4.00
CA MET A 195 -6.38 -0.43 -4.45
C MET A 195 -6.68 1.07 -4.45
N ASP A 196 -6.80 1.68 -5.62
CA ASP A 196 -7.49 2.96 -5.68
C ASP A 196 -9.00 2.70 -5.64
N ILE A 197 -9.60 3.03 -4.51
CA ILE A 197 -11.03 2.79 -4.22
C ILE A 197 -11.92 3.60 -5.17
N TYR A 198 -11.53 4.85 -5.47
CA TYR A 198 -12.25 5.73 -6.38
C TYR A 198 -12.35 5.14 -7.79
N TRP A 199 -11.25 4.59 -8.32
CA TRP A 199 -11.25 4.02 -9.65
C TRP A 199 -12.01 2.71 -9.75
N VAL A 200 -12.03 1.89 -8.69
CA VAL A 200 -12.89 0.70 -8.61
C VAL A 200 -14.36 1.11 -8.68
N VAL A 201 -14.77 2.10 -7.87
CA VAL A 201 -16.16 2.60 -7.85
C VAL A 201 -16.51 3.31 -9.16
N THR A 202 -15.59 4.08 -9.74
CA THR A 202 -15.79 4.75 -11.05
C THR A 202 -16.04 3.75 -12.17
N ALA A 203 -15.40 2.58 -12.12
CA ALA A 203 -15.64 1.48 -13.06
C ALA A 203 -16.93 0.69 -12.76
N GLY A 204 -17.72 1.10 -11.77
CA GLY A 204 -18.97 0.42 -11.39
C GLY A 204 -18.76 -0.90 -10.66
N GLN A 205 -17.58 -1.10 -10.05
CA GLN A 205 -17.24 -2.29 -9.28
C GLN A 205 -17.36 -2.05 -7.77
N ASP A 206 -17.56 -3.12 -7.02
CA ASP A 206 -17.56 -3.08 -5.55
C ASP A 206 -16.14 -3.38 -5.00
N PRO A 207 -15.49 -2.46 -4.30
CA PRO A 207 -14.17 -2.70 -3.69
C PRO A 207 -14.14 -3.90 -2.74
N ILE A 208 -15.25 -4.18 -2.04
CA ILE A 208 -15.33 -5.30 -1.09
C ILE A 208 -15.33 -6.64 -1.83
N GLU A 209 -16.06 -6.75 -2.94
CA GLU A 209 -16.02 -7.96 -3.77
C GLU A 209 -14.59 -8.24 -4.27
N TRP A 210 -13.83 -7.23 -4.64
CA TRP A 210 -12.44 -7.39 -5.05
C TRP A 210 -11.50 -7.78 -3.89
N ILE A 211 -11.70 -7.21 -2.70
CA ILE A 211 -10.96 -7.58 -1.49
C ILE A 211 -11.24 -9.05 -1.11
N ASP A 212 -12.50 -9.49 -1.21
CA ASP A 212 -12.89 -10.86 -0.89
C ASP A 212 -12.44 -11.87 -1.95
N LYS A 213 -12.46 -11.48 -3.22
CA LYS A 213 -11.98 -12.31 -4.33
C LYS A 213 -10.48 -12.58 -4.25
N TYR A 214 -9.70 -11.60 -3.79
CA TYR A 214 -8.25 -11.68 -3.71
C TYR A 214 -7.71 -11.35 -2.30
N PRO A 215 -8.03 -12.18 -1.29
CA PRO A 215 -7.68 -11.89 0.09
C PRO A 215 -6.16 -11.80 0.28
N GLY A 216 -5.73 -10.72 0.95
CA GLY A 216 -4.33 -10.51 1.27
C GLY A 216 -3.46 -9.96 0.12
N ARG A 217 -4.04 -9.66 -1.05
CA ARG A 217 -3.30 -9.09 -2.18
C ARG A 217 -3.26 -7.57 -2.16
N PHE A 218 -4.31 -6.90 -1.67
CA PHE A 218 -4.34 -5.45 -1.51
C PHE A 218 -3.69 -5.06 -0.18
N LYS A 219 -2.47 -4.54 -0.25
CA LYS A 219 -1.68 -4.12 0.93
C LYS A 219 -1.77 -2.63 1.19
N LEU A 220 -2.00 -1.86 0.13
CA LEU A 220 -2.14 -0.42 0.15
C LEU A 220 -3.50 -0.05 -0.45
N CYS A 221 -4.00 1.13 -0.10
CA CYS A 221 -5.13 1.72 -0.82
C CYS A 221 -5.01 3.23 -0.93
N HIS A 222 -5.54 3.78 -2.03
CA HIS A 222 -5.88 5.18 -2.11
C HIS A 222 -7.29 5.42 -1.57
N ILE A 223 -7.37 6.28 -0.55
CA ILE A 223 -8.61 6.81 -0.01
C ILE A 223 -8.90 8.11 -0.77
N LYS A 224 -9.82 8.03 -1.73
CA LYS A 224 -10.17 9.11 -2.66
C LYS A 224 -11.66 9.08 -2.88
N ASP A 225 -12.36 10.15 -2.53
CA ASP A 225 -13.82 10.20 -2.54
C ASP A 225 -14.36 10.67 -3.89
N ARG A 226 -15.59 10.27 -4.18
CA ARG A 226 -16.24 10.52 -5.46
C ARG A 226 -17.54 11.30 -5.26
N LYS A 227 -17.69 12.38 -6.00
CA LYS A 227 -18.87 13.25 -5.98
C LYS A 227 -20.17 12.46 -6.09
N LYS A 228 -21.13 12.72 -5.22
CA LYS A 228 -22.46 12.13 -5.25
C LYS A 228 -23.17 12.43 -6.58
N GLY A 229 -23.69 11.35 -7.22
CA GLY A 229 -24.40 11.49 -8.48
C GLY A 229 -23.51 11.81 -9.69
N ALA A 230 -22.21 11.72 -9.58
CA ALA A 230 -21.30 11.85 -10.73
C ALA A 230 -21.60 10.77 -11.79
N ALA A 231 -21.57 11.17 -13.06
CA ALA A 231 -21.78 10.22 -14.16
C ALA A 231 -20.67 9.14 -14.15
N ALA A 232 -20.98 7.92 -14.57
CA ALA A 232 -20.04 6.80 -14.55
C ALA A 232 -18.73 7.07 -15.31
N ASN A 233 -18.79 7.88 -16.38
CA ASN A 233 -17.64 8.28 -17.19
C ASN A 233 -16.96 9.58 -16.72
N ASP A 234 -17.43 10.21 -15.64
CA ASP A 234 -16.80 11.39 -15.05
C ASP A 234 -15.58 10.95 -14.24
N ARG A 235 -14.41 11.14 -14.82
CA ARG A 235 -13.11 10.76 -14.23
C ARG A 235 -12.56 11.85 -13.31
N ASP A 236 -13.08 13.07 -13.37
CA ASP A 236 -12.63 14.24 -12.61
C ASP A 236 -13.57 14.57 -11.43
N ALA A 237 -14.26 13.53 -10.93
CA ALA A 237 -15.28 13.67 -9.89
C ALA A 237 -14.72 13.47 -8.47
N SER A 238 -13.40 13.57 -8.25
CA SER A 238 -12.85 13.48 -6.90
C SER A 238 -13.20 14.72 -6.08
N VAL A 239 -13.51 14.52 -4.80
CA VAL A 239 -13.93 15.56 -3.84
C VAL A 239 -13.32 15.30 -2.48
N ASP A 240 -13.37 16.30 -1.59
CA ASP A 240 -12.90 16.16 -0.21
C ASP A 240 -13.56 14.97 0.48
N LEU A 241 -12.79 14.19 1.24
CA LEU A 241 -13.24 12.99 1.92
C LEU A 241 -14.46 13.24 2.81
N GLY A 242 -15.42 12.33 2.73
CA GLY A 242 -16.68 12.40 3.49
C GLY A 242 -17.75 13.29 2.87
N THR A 243 -17.45 14.04 1.81
CA THR A 243 -18.45 14.82 1.06
C THR A 243 -19.03 14.04 -0.12
N GLY A 244 -18.34 12.99 -0.55
CA GLY A 244 -18.70 12.13 -1.67
C GLY A 244 -19.64 10.99 -1.31
N SER A 245 -19.60 9.93 -2.10
CA SER A 245 -20.52 8.78 -2.04
C SER A 245 -19.90 7.47 -1.56
N ILE A 246 -18.58 7.42 -1.32
CA ILE A 246 -17.90 6.17 -0.99
C ILE A 246 -18.02 5.87 0.51
N ASP A 247 -18.49 4.66 0.85
CA ASP A 247 -18.53 4.17 2.23
C ASP A 247 -17.17 3.62 2.67
N PHE A 248 -16.26 4.52 3.02
CA PHE A 248 -14.92 4.14 3.48
C PHE A 248 -14.95 3.29 4.74
N LYS A 249 -15.92 3.49 5.64
CA LYS A 249 -15.99 2.73 6.89
C LYS A 249 -16.05 1.23 6.61
N LYS A 250 -16.95 0.82 5.73
CA LYS A 250 -17.12 -0.57 5.37
C LYS A 250 -15.91 -1.13 4.63
N ILE A 251 -15.38 -0.38 3.64
CA ILE A 251 -14.27 -0.82 2.78
C ILE A 251 -12.98 -0.98 3.58
N LEU A 252 -12.60 0.02 4.38
CA LEU A 252 -11.35 0.00 5.14
C LEU A 252 -11.38 -1.04 6.26
N ASN A 253 -12.54 -1.29 6.87
CA ASN A 253 -12.72 -2.36 7.86
C ASN A 253 -12.48 -3.75 7.22
N GLU A 254 -13.07 -4.04 6.06
CA GLU A 254 -12.85 -5.31 5.37
C GLU A 254 -11.43 -5.42 4.83
N GLY A 255 -10.87 -4.34 4.24
CA GLY A 255 -9.49 -4.31 3.78
C GLY A 255 -8.49 -4.60 4.92
N GLY A 256 -8.67 -3.97 6.07
CA GLY A 256 -7.83 -4.19 7.26
C GLY A 256 -7.86 -5.64 7.75
N LYS A 257 -9.05 -6.28 7.81
CA LYS A 257 -9.18 -7.71 8.15
C LYS A 257 -8.46 -8.63 7.18
N LYS A 258 -8.33 -8.22 5.92
CA LYS A 258 -7.65 -8.96 4.84
C LYS A 258 -6.19 -8.52 4.63
N GLY A 259 -5.65 -7.70 5.52
CA GLY A 259 -4.22 -7.35 5.56
C GLY A 259 -3.82 -6.11 4.76
N MET A 260 -4.74 -5.22 4.47
CA MET A 260 -4.46 -3.85 4.01
C MET A 260 -3.86 -3.05 5.17
N ASN A 261 -2.71 -2.42 4.96
CA ASN A 261 -1.92 -1.82 6.04
C ASN A 261 -1.49 -0.38 5.77
N PHE A 262 -1.61 0.09 4.52
CA PHE A 262 -1.25 1.45 4.14
C PHE A 262 -2.48 2.16 3.57
N TYR A 263 -2.81 3.28 4.17
CA TYR A 263 -4.00 4.07 3.91
C TYR A 263 -3.56 5.44 3.44
N ILE A 264 -3.58 5.66 2.13
CA ILE A 264 -3.00 6.83 1.48
C ILE A 264 -4.13 7.68 0.88
N VAL A 265 -4.21 8.92 1.32
CA VAL A 265 -5.16 9.90 0.76
C VAL A 265 -4.67 10.36 -0.61
N GLU A 266 -5.56 10.47 -1.57
CA GLU A 266 -5.32 11.14 -2.83
C GLU A 266 -6.54 11.95 -3.26
N GLN A 267 -6.33 13.14 -3.83
CA GLN A 267 -7.35 13.94 -4.50
C GLN A 267 -6.75 14.58 -5.76
N GLU A 268 -7.49 14.57 -6.85
CA GLU A 268 -6.99 15.03 -8.16
C GLU A 268 -7.77 16.20 -8.74
N ALA A 269 -8.99 16.47 -8.26
CA ALA A 269 -9.82 17.59 -8.67
C ALA A 269 -10.13 18.53 -7.50
N TYR A 270 -10.09 19.83 -7.74
CA TYR A 270 -10.20 20.85 -6.71
C TYR A 270 -11.22 21.91 -7.15
N VAL A 271 -12.48 21.70 -6.80
CA VAL A 271 -13.56 22.66 -7.12
C VAL A 271 -13.70 23.68 -6.00
N ASN A 272 -13.42 24.95 -6.28
CA ASN A 272 -13.48 26.06 -5.31
C ASN A 272 -12.55 25.89 -4.10
N THR A 273 -11.45 25.14 -4.24
CA THR A 273 -10.45 24.91 -3.20
C THR A 273 -9.04 24.86 -3.83
N THR A 274 -8.02 24.69 -3.00
CA THR A 274 -6.64 24.48 -3.45
C THR A 274 -6.17 23.09 -3.06
N PRO A 275 -5.14 22.51 -3.74
CA PRO A 275 -4.60 21.19 -3.37
C PRO A 275 -4.23 21.06 -1.88
N LEU A 276 -3.61 22.11 -1.30
CA LEU A 276 -3.25 22.11 0.13
C LEU A 276 -4.47 22.21 1.05
N ALA A 277 -5.48 22.98 0.68
CA ALA A 277 -6.70 23.09 1.47
C ALA A 277 -7.50 21.78 1.43
N ALA A 278 -7.58 21.13 0.27
CA ALA A 278 -8.17 19.80 0.12
C ALA A 278 -7.43 18.76 0.96
N ALA A 279 -6.09 18.69 0.84
CA ALA A 279 -5.29 17.77 1.66
C ALA A 279 -5.50 18.00 3.17
N LYS A 280 -5.70 19.25 3.60
CA LYS A 280 -6.03 19.55 5.00
C LYS A 280 -7.43 19.06 5.38
N ALA A 281 -8.43 19.29 4.55
CA ALA A 281 -9.80 18.81 4.79
C ALA A 281 -9.86 17.28 4.89
N ASP A 282 -9.15 16.58 4.00
CA ASP A 282 -9.05 15.13 4.01
C ASP A 282 -8.37 14.60 5.28
N ALA A 283 -7.29 15.26 5.73
CA ALA A 283 -6.65 14.92 7.00
C ALA A 283 -7.60 15.12 8.18
N ASP A 284 -8.35 16.22 8.21
CA ASP A 284 -9.30 16.50 9.28
C ASP A 284 -10.46 15.48 9.30
N TYR A 285 -10.92 15.02 8.13
CA TYR A 285 -11.87 13.91 8.05
C TYR A 285 -11.32 12.61 8.67
N LEU A 286 -10.10 12.21 8.29
CA LEU A 286 -9.53 10.94 8.77
C LEU A 286 -9.18 10.94 10.26
N LYS A 287 -8.76 12.08 10.83
CA LYS A 287 -8.57 12.20 12.30
C LYS A 287 -9.84 11.94 13.10
N ASN A 288 -11.00 12.26 12.51
CA ASN A 288 -12.31 12.05 13.13
C ASN A 288 -13.01 10.79 12.64
N PHE A 289 -12.32 9.97 11.87
CA PHE A 289 -12.88 8.76 11.27
C PHE A 289 -13.04 7.65 12.31
N HIS A 290 -14.21 7.05 12.39
CA HIS A 290 -14.49 5.94 13.32
C HIS A 290 -14.84 4.68 12.52
N ILE A 291 -13.95 3.69 12.55
CA ILE A 291 -14.18 2.34 12.00
C ILE A 291 -15.12 1.57 12.92
#